data_8aa48bc880d8f4f41d7dbbcfd1ce88f4
#
_entry.id   8aa48bc880d8f4f41d7dbbcfd1ce88f4
#
_cell.length_a   1.000
_cell.length_b   1.000
_cell.length_c   1.000
_cell.angle_alpha   90.00
_cell.angle_beta   90.00
_cell.angle_gamma   90.00
#
_symmetry.space_group_name_H-M   'P 1'
#
loop_
_entity.id
_entity.type
_entity.pdbx_description
1 polymer ?
#
loop_
_entity_poly.entity_id
_entity_poly.type
_entity_poly.pdbx_seq_one_letter_code
_entity_poly.pdbx_strand_id
1 'polypeptide(L)'
;MSYFINPVGEDRCVFLSYEGEMPAVEFSAARYEADAVLDRRHWNRLVVDVTQLQSVPTAPELFDFASGLSSNISRTRRVALVVRPEQERHARLVQEVARRGRVSLMYFLDPDQAILWVKQSSGRQIMERIGKEKL
;
A
#
# COMPACT_ATOMS: atom_id res chain seq x y z
N MET A 1 -17.30 -8.55 9.16
CA MET A 1 -15.96 -8.65 8.59
C MET A 1 -15.70 -7.46 7.75
N SER A 2 -14.62 -6.84 8.06
CA SER A 2 -14.39 -5.47 7.65
C SER A 2 -13.29 -5.34 6.61
N TYR A 3 -12.76 -6.44 6.07
CA TYR A 3 -11.73 -6.35 5.04
C TYR A 3 -11.82 -7.52 4.05
N PHE A 4 -11.29 -7.27 2.85
CA PHE A 4 -11.23 -8.26 1.77
C PHE A 4 -9.83 -8.27 1.18
N ILE A 5 -9.32 -9.45 0.89
CA ILE A 5 -8.03 -9.65 0.26
C ILE A 5 -8.27 -10.35 -1.08
N ASN A 6 -7.86 -9.71 -2.16
CA ASN A 6 -8.07 -10.24 -3.51
C ASN A 6 -6.75 -10.24 -4.28
N PRO A 7 -6.14 -11.42 -4.49
CA PRO A 7 -4.96 -11.52 -5.35
C PRO A 7 -5.38 -11.47 -6.82
N VAL A 8 -4.71 -10.64 -7.60
CA VAL A 8 -4.95 -10.49 -9.04
C VAL A 8 -3.70 -10.94 -9.79
N GLY A 9 -3.76 -12.13 -10.37
CA GLY A 9 -2.60 -12.77 -11.00
C GLY A 9 -2.04 -12.03 -12.20
N GLU A 10 -2.90 -11.44 -13.02
CA GLU A 10 -2.48 -10.69 -14.20
C GLU A 10 -1.55 -9.52 -13.86
N ASP A 11 -1.85 -8.83 -12.77
CA ASP A 11 -1.09 -7.66 -12.34
C ASP A 11 -0.03 -8.00 -11.30
N ARG A 12 0.01 -9.23 -10.82
CA ARG A 12 0.88 -9.66 -9.72
C ARG A 12 0.73 -8.76 -8.52
N CYS A 13 -0.53 -8.47 -8.19
CA CYS A 13 -0.91 -7.49 -7.19
C CYS A 13 -1.91 -8.09 -6.21
N VAL A 14 -1.83 -7.69 -4.95
CA VAL A 14 -2.84 -8.00 -3.95
C VAL A 14 -3.63 -6.73 -3.66
N PHE A 15 -4.96 -6.83 -3.73
CA PHE A 15 -5.86 -5.75 -3.33
C PHE A 15 -6.38 -6.04 -1.93
N LEU A 16 -6.16 -5.11 -1.02
CA LEU A 16 -6.65 -5.16 0.34
C LEU A 16 -7.64 -4.02 0.54
N SER A 17 -8.90 -4.34 0.75
CA SER A 17 -9.97 -3.34 0.94
C SER A 17 -10.48 -3.38 2.36
N TYR A 18 -10.63 -2.22 2.98
CA TYR A 18 -11.22 -2.08 4.31
C TYR A 18 -12.60 -1.46 4.20
N GLU A 19 -13.55 -1.95 5.00
CA GLU A 19 -14.91 -1.43 5.02
C GLU A 19 -15.40 -1.22 6.45
N GLY A 20 -16.25 -0.21 6.63
CA GLY A 20 -16.93 0.05 7.89
C GLY A 20 -16.01 0.50 9.00
N GLU A 21 -16.33 0.11 10.21
CA GLU A 21 -15.51 0.40 11.39
C GLU A 21 -14.55 -0.75 11.63
N MET A 22 -13.27 -0.45 11.77
CA MET A 22 -12.25 -1.48 11.98
C MET A 22 -11.45 -1.21 13.25
N PRO A 23 -11.49 -2.14 14.21
CA PRO A 23 -10.57 -2.08 15.35
C PRO A 23 -9.12 -2.23 14.91
N ALA A 24 -8.19 -1.67 15.69
CA ALA A 24 -6.76 -1.72 15.40
C ALA A 24 -6.25 -3.14 15.16
N VAL A 25 -6.76 -4.10 15.91
CA VAL A 25 -6.41 -5.52 15.78
C VAL A 25 -6.72 -6.06 14.38
N GLU A 26 -7.85 -5.65 13.80
CA GLU A 26 -8.23 -6.09 12.46
C GLU A 26 -7.36 -5.49 11.37
N PHE A 27 -6.92 -4.24 11.54
CA PHE A 27 -5.96 -3.62 10.61
C PHE A 27 -4.68 -4.45 10.52
N SER A 28 -4.13 -4.83 11.66
CA SER A 28 -2.91 -5.62 11.72
C SER A 28 -3.11 -7.01 11.13
N ALA A 29 -4.23 -7.67 11.46
CA ALA A 29 -4.55 -9.00 10.94
C ALA A 29 -4.68 -8.98 9.40
N ALA A 30 -5.38 -7.99 8.86
CA ALA A 30 -5.56 -7.85 7.42
C ALA A 30 -4.23 -7.64 6.71
N ARG A 31 -3.37 -6.80 7.26
CA ARG A 31 -2.04 -6.55 6.71
C ARG A 31 -1.20 -7.83 6.70
N TYR A 32 -1.19 -8.56 7.81
CA TYR A 32 -0.43 -9.81 7.89
C TYR A 32 -0.91 -10.83 6.85
N GLU A 33 -2.23 -10.95 6.66
CA GLU A 33 -2.77 -11.85 5.64
C GLU A 33 -2.35 -11.42 4.23
N ALA A 34 -2.42 -10.14 3.93
CA ALA A 34 -1.99 -9.63 2.63
C ALA A 34 -0.50 -9.87 2.39
N ASP A 35 0.32 -9.61 3.41
CA ASP A 35 1.77 -9.85 3.33
C ASP A 35 2.07 -11.32 3.09
N ALA A 36 1.34 -12.22 3.75
CA ALA A 36 1.52 -13.66 3.57
C ALA A 36 1.20 -14.10 2.14
N VAL A 37 0.15 -13.54 1.53
CA VAL A 37 -0.18 -13.83 0.14
C VAL A 37 0.91 -13.35 -0.80
N LEU A 38 1.39 -12.12 -0.60
CA LEU A 38 2.47 -11.55 -1.40
C LEU A 38 3.73 -12.40 -1.31
N ASP A 39 4.12 -12.82 -0.11
CA ASP A 39 5.31 -13.61 0.12
C ASP A 39 5.21 -14.98 -0.55
N ARG A 40 4.08 -15.66 -0.43
CA ARG A 40 3.87 -16.98 -1.03
C ARG A 40 3.93 -16.92 -2.57
N ARG A 41 3.47 -15.82 -3.15
CA ARG A 41 3.42 -15.65 -4.59
C ARG A 41 4.64 -14.95 -5.16
N HIS A 42 5.54 -14.46 -4.31
CA HIS A 42 6.71 -13.67 -4.70
C HIS A 42 6.31 -12.41 -5.47
N TRP A 43 5.23 -11.75 -5.01
CA TRP A 43 4.75 -10.51 -5.59
C TRP A 43 5.13 -9.32 -4.71
N ASN A 44 5.31 -8.15 -5.34
CA ASN A 44 5.76 -6.93 -4.67
C ASN A 44 4.76 -5.77 -4.77
N ARG A 45 3.53 -6.04 -5.20
CA ARG A 45 2.55 -4.99 -5.47
C ARG A 45 1.35 -5.14 -4.55
N LEU A 46 1.10 -4.11 -3.73
CA LEU A 46 -0.03 -4.07 -2.81
C LEU A 46 -0.84 -2.80 -3.04
N VAL A 47 -2.14 -2.94 -3.22
CA VAL A 47 -3.07 -1.81 -3.26
C VAL A 47 -3.98 -1.92 -2.04
N VAL A 48 -3.99 -0.87 -1.22
CA VAL A 48 -4.82 -0.80 -0.02
C VAL A 48 -5.89 0.25 -0.25
N ASP A 49 -7.15 -0.16 -0.25
CA ASP A 49 -8.30 0.72 -0.46
C ASP A 49 -9.00 0.96 0.87
N VAL A 50 -8.98 2.20 1.34
CA VAL A 50 -9.65 2.61 2.58
C VAL A 50 -10.85 3.53 2.32
N THR A 51 -11.28 3.63 1.06
CA THR A 51 -12.38 4.55 0.69
C THR A 51 -13.70 4.20 1.37
N GLN A 52 -13.91 2.94 1.74
CA GLN A 52 -15.14 2.48 2.39
C GLN A 52 -15.00 2.41 3.91
N LEU A 53 -13.87 2.83 4.44
CA LEU A 53 -13.64 2.86 5.88
C LEU A 53 -14.39 4.02 6.51
N GLN A 54 -15.25 3.74 7.49
CA GLN A 54 -16.05 4.74 8.17
C GLN A 54 -15.36 5.31 9.42
N SER A 55 -14.60 4.47 10.10
CA SER A 55 -13.83 4.93 11.25
C SER A 55 -12.59 5.69 10.80
N VAL A 56 -12.18 6.67 11.59
CA VAL A 56 -10.92 7.40 11.36
C VAL A 56 -9.88 6.81 12.30
N PRO A 57 -8.82 6.19 11.79
CA PRO A 57 -7.75 5.67 12.65
C PRO A 57 -7.08 6.81 13.40
N THR A 58 -6.65 6.54 14.63
CA THR A 58 -5.86 7.48 15.41
C THR A 58 -4.45 7.61 14.84
N ALA A 59 -3.74 8.67 15.19
CA ALA A 59 -2.36 8.85 14.75
C ALA A 59 -1.45 7.67 15.18
N PRO A 60 -1.55 7.15 16.42
CA PRO A 60 -0.80 5.94 16.80
C PRO A 60 -1.10 4.73 15.94
N GLU A 61 -2.38 4.50 15.59
CA GLU A 61 -2.76 3.38 14.74
C GLU A 61 -2.17 3.50 13.34
N LEU A 62 -2.18 4.70 12.77
CA LEU A 62 -1.57 4.97 11.47
C LEU A 62 -0.06 4.78 11.51
N PHE A 63 0.57 5.24 12.58
CA PHE A 63 2.00 5.07 12.79
C PHE A 63 2.36 3.58 12.86
N ASP A 64 1.62 2.80 13.63
CA ASP A 64 1.83 1.36 13.76
C ASP A 64 1.66 0.64 12.43
N PHE A 65 0.63 1.01 11.67
CA PHE A 65 0.40 0.45 10.33
C PHE A 65 1.59 0.72 9.41
N ALA A 66 2.01 1.96 9.31
CA ALA A 66 3.10 2.35 8.42
C ALA A 66 4.45 1.78 8.88
N SER A 67 4.70 1.75 10.18
CA SER A 67 5.92 1.17 10.75
C SER A 67 5.96 -0.34 10.53
N GLY A 68 4.81 -1.00 10.65
CA GLY A 68 4.69 -2.43 10.37
C GLY A 68 5.03 -2.76 8.92
N LEU A 69 4.65 -1.89 7.99
CA LEU A 69 5.04 -2.05 6.59
C LEU A 69 6.56 -2.04 6.43
N SER A 70 7.26 -1.16 7.16
CA SER A 70 8.71 -1.04 7.02
C SER A 70 9.49 -2.19 7.66
N SER A 71 8.93 -2.86 8.67
CA SER A 71 9.64 -3.92 9.40
C SER A 71 9.57 -5.29 8.73
N ASN A 72 8.53 -5.54 7.93
CA ASN A 72 8.26 -6.87 7.39
C ASN A 72 8.31 -6.95 5.87
N ILE A 73 8.61 -5.86 5.18
CA ILE A 73 8.44 -5.77 3.74
C ILE A 73 9.79 -5.63 3.04
N SER A 74 9.94 -6.37 1.94
CA SER A 74 11.06 -6.18 1.02
C SER A 74 11.08 -4.74 0.52
N ARG A 75 12.26 -4.16 0.40
CA ARG A 75 12.47 -2.79 -0.12
C ARG A 75 11.97 -2.61 -1.55
N THR A 76 11.72 -3.71 -2.27
CA THR A 76 11.21 -3.67 -3.64
C THR A 76 9.69 -3.57 -3.69
N ARG A 77 8.99 -3.75 -2.56
CA ARG A 77 7.53 -3.72 -2.52
C ARG A 77 7.01 -2.30 -2.70
N ARG A 78 6.00 -2.17 -3.53
CA ARG A 78 5.29 -0.91 -3.75
C ARG A 78 3.90 -1.03 -3.16
N VAL A 79 3.50 -0.01 -2.40
CA VAL A 79 2.19 0.04 -1.75
C VAL A 79 1.46 1.29 -2.22
N ALA A 80 0.30 1.12 -2.85
CA ALA A 80 -0.57 2.22 -3.21
C ALA A 80 -1.75 2.26 -2.25
N LEU A 81 -2.01 3.43 -1.69
CA LEU A 81 -3.12 3.65 -0.76
C LEU A 81 -4.20 4.47 -1.46
N VAL A 82 -5.39 3.90 -1.63
CA VAL A 82 -6.51 4.59 -2.27
C VAL A 82 -7.41 5.19 -1.19
N VAL A 83 -7.62 6.50 -1.25
CA VAL A 83 -8.32 7.24 -0.20
C VAL A 83 -9.38 8.19 -0.77
N ARG A 84 -10.34 8.60 0.07
CA ARG A 84 -11.26 9.69 -0.25
C ARG A 84 -10.59 11.03 0.08
N PRO A 85 -11.10 12.15 -0.51
CA PRO A 85 -10.56 13.48 -0.18
C PRO A 85 -10.50 13.78 1.31
N GLU A 86 -11.50 13.36 2.08
CA GLU A 86 -11.55 13.59 3.54
C GLU A 86 -10.45 12.85 4.29
N GLN A 87 -9.87 11.84 3.68
CA GLN A 87 -8.82 11.01 4.28
C GLN A 87 -7.41 11.44 3.90
N GLU A 88 -7.26 12.43 3.03
CA GLU A 88 -5.94 12.83 2.53
C GLU A 88 -4.96 13.24 3.63
N ARG A 89 -5.45 13.94 4.64
CA ARG A 89 -4.61 14.38 5.77
C ARG A 89 -3.92 13.18 6.44
N HIS A 90 -4.68 12.13 6.69
CA HIS A 90 -4.17 10.90 7.30
C HIS A 90 -3.26 10.13 6.32
N ALA A 91 -3.62 10.14 5.05
CA ALA A 91 -2.81 9.48 4.02
C ALA A 91 -1.43 10.11 3.90
N ARG A 92 -1.33 11.44 3.99
CA ARG A 92 -0.04 12.13 3.98
C ARG A 92 0.84 11.73 5.16
N LEU A 93 0.23 11.55 6.33
CA LEU A 93 0.97 11.09 7.52
C LEU A 93 1.52 9.68 7.29
N VAL A 94 0.69 8.76 6.80
CA VAL A 94 1.11 7.40 6.51
C VAL A 94 2.25 7.38 5.49
N GLN A 95 2.11 8.17 4.43
CA GLN A 95 3.13 8.27 3.37
C GLN A 95 4.46 8.79 3.93
N GLU A 96 4.42 9.79 4.79
CA GLU A 96 5.64 10.34 5.40
C GLU A 96 6.32 9.33 6.32
N VAL A 97 5.56 8.61 7.14
CA VAL A 97 6.12 7.58 8.02
C VAL A 97 6.75 6.45 7.17
N ALA A 98 6.05 6.04 6.11
CA ALA A 98 6.54 5.01 5.19
C ALA A 98 7.85 5.46 4.52
N ARG A 99 7.92 6.70 4.09
CA ARG A 99 9.12 7.27 3.46
C ARG A 99 10.32 7.21 4.40
N ARG A 100 10.14 7.55 5.67
CA ARG A 100 11.19 7.49 6.68
C ARG A 100 11.67 6.06 6.90
N GLY A 101 10.76 5.09 6.81
CA GLY A 101 11.06 3.66 6.89
C GLY A 101 11.56 3.06 5.59
N ARG A 102 11.77 3.87 4.56
CA ARG A 102 12.22 3.44 3.22
C ARG A 102 11.23 2.50 2.53
N VAL A 103 9.95 2.63 2.82
CA VAL A 103 8.87 1.91 2.15
C VAL A 103 8.35 2.77 1.01
N SER A 104 8.22 2.19 -0.18
CA SER A 104 7.66 2.86 -1.33
C SER A 104 6.14 2.83 -1.23
N LEU A 105 5.56 3.89 -0.69
CA LEU A 105 4.12 4.03 -0.51
C LEU A 105 3.67 5.40 -1.01
N MET A 106 2.63 5.41 -1.84
CA MET A 106 1.97 6.64 -2.28
C MET A 106 0.46 6.51 -2.14
N TYR A 107 -0.22 7.62 -1.83
CA TYR A 107 -1.68 7.64 -1.82
C TYR A 107 -2.25 8.23 -3.10
N PHE A 108 -3.46 7.82 -3.43
CA PHE A 108 -4.18 8.22 -4.64
C PHE A 108 -5.65 8.40 -4.32
N LEU A 109 -6.29 9.34 -5.02
CA LEU A 109 -7.75 9.50 -4.96
C LEU A 109 -8.43 8.64 -6.02
N ASP A 110 -7.72 8.27 -7.07
CA ASP A 110 -8.22 7.46 -8.18
C ASP A 110 -7.61 6.06 -8.14
N PRO A 111 -8.44 4.99 -8.02
CA PRO A 111 -7.95 3.61 -8.03
C PRO A 111 -7.14 3.26 -9.27
N ASP A 112 -7.52 3.76 -10.44
CA ASP A 112 -6.83 3.45 -11.69
C ASP A 112 -5.40 3.99 -11.68
N GLN A 113 -5.20 5.18 -11.13
CA GLN A 113 -3.87 5.76 -10.97
C GLN A 113 -3.03 4.95 -9.99
N ALA A 114 -3.64 4.45 -8.93
CA ALA A 114 -2.96 3.60 -7.96
C ALA A 114 -2.44 2.32 -8.62
N ILE A 115 -3.28 1.67 -9.42
CA ILE A 115 -2.91 0.44 -10.12
C ILE A 115 -1.76 0.70 -11.09
N LEU A 116 -1.86 1.76 -11.87
CA LEU A 116 -0.80 2.13 -12.81
C LEU A 116 0.53 2.35 -12.09
N TRP A 117 0.48 3.02 -10.95
CA TRP A 117 1.70 3.32 -10.21
C TRP A 117 2.37 2.07 -9.64
N VAL A 118 1.60 1.13 -9.05
CA VAL A 118 2.21 -0.09 -8.48
C VAL A 118 2.80 -0.98 -9.56
N LYS A 119 2.32 -0.88 -10.79
CA LYS A 119 2.82 -1.67 -11.92
C LYS A 119 4.07 -1.08 -12.54
N GLN A 120 4.42 0.16 -12.24
CA GLN A 120 5.61 0.80 -12.77
C GLN A 120 6.88 0.22 -12.14
N SER A 121 7.96 0.30 -12.88
CA SER A 121 9.28 -0.02 -12.34
C SER A 121 9.66 1.03 -11.29
N SER A 122 10.53 0.65 -10.33
CA SER A 122 11.03 1.61 -9.36
C SER A 122 11.71 2.78 -10.08
N GLY A 123 11.78 3.94 -9.42
CA GLY A 123 12.43 5.11 -10.00
C GLY A 123 13.85 4.83 -10.46
N ARG A 124 14.60 4.04 -9.71
CA ARG A 124 15.95 3.64 -10.07
C ARG A 124 15.97 2.83 -11.37
N GLN A 125 15.06 1.88 -11.52
CA GLN A 125 14.96 1.09 -12.75
C GLN A 125 14.57 1.94 -13.95
N ILE A 126 13.69 2.91 -13.75
CA ILE A 126 13.28 3.85 -14.81
C ILE A 126 14.49 4.68 -15.25
N MET A 127 15.28 5.20 -14.32
CA MET A 127 16.46 6.00 -14.66
C MET A 127 17.50 5.18 -15.39
N GLU A 128 17.75 3.96 -14.99
CA GLU A 128 18.67 3.05 -15.67
C GLU A 128 18.21 2.76 -17.09
N ARG A 129 16.91 2.53 -17.28
CA ARG A 129 16.33 2.29 -18.60
C ARG A 129 16.46 3.50 -19.50
N ILE A 130 16.19 4.69 -19.01
CA ILE A 130 16.34 5.94 -19.75
C ILE A 130 17.80 6.14 -20.15
N GLY A 131 18.73 5.89 -19.26
CA GLY A 131 20.16 5.98 -19.55
C GLY A 131 20.58 5.05 -20.68
N LYS A 132 20.08 3.82 -20.68
CA LYS A 132 20.38 2.85 -21.75
C LYS A 132 19.80 3.28 -23.10
N GLU A 133 18.61 3.85 -23.09
CA GLU A 133 17.97 4.31 -24.32
C GLU A 133 18.67 5.52 -24.95
N LYS A 134 19.27 6.34 -24.13
CA LYS A 134 19.99 7.54 -24.58
C LYS A 134 21.40 7.25 -25.10
N LEU A 135 21.89 6.11 -24.79
CA LEU A 135 23.20 5.67 -25.27
C LEU A 135 23.11 4.98 -26.63
#